data_7668a8a86fa0fe60b6673aa06e6c39a8
#
_entry.id   7668a8a86fa0fe60b6673aa06e6c39a8
#
_cell.length_a   1.000
_cell.length_b   1.000
_cell.length_c   1.000
_cell.angle_alpha   90.00
_cell.angle_beta   90.00
_cell.angle_gamma   90.00
#
_symmetry.space_group_name_H-M   'P 1'
#
loop_
_entity.id
_entity.type
_entity.pdbx_description
1 polymer ?
#
loop_
_entity_poly.entity_id
_entity_poly.type
_entity_poly.pdbx_seq_one_letter_code
_entity_poly.pdbx_strand_id
1 'polypeptide(L)'
;MARKRRNIAFSLSFLDIMACGFGAVTLLFLILRHNAVEIVTPDIKLAAEVDLLQMDIREAEEDRVQLLNSIEKIQLELVEAQGLSKRVITDLEEQERSIQSDPNDLDKLRLQVEQLEEETAQMEEVEFGDKVREFQGDGNRQYLTGLKLGGERVLILVDGSASMLADTVVNAVRRRNMEDEQKKQSTKWQWTLRTVEWLLAQLPPSSRFQVYMFNTEASAAILGTEGEWLDAADSLDLEQAVAATKQFSPGSGTSLSNAFGAITDFEDRPDNLFLLTDGLPTQGKSPPKKYMVSGAQRRKHFAAAMAEFPPGVPINTILFPMEGDPEAAGLFWQTALNTKGAFIAPSRDWP
;
A
#
# COMPACT_ATOMS: atom_id res chain seq x y z
N MET A 1 3.32 96.78 -31.50
CA MET A 1 3.51 96.30 -30.13
C MET A 1 3.96 94.85 -30.18
N ALA A 2 5.25 94.51 -30.00
CA ALA A 2 5.83 93.17 -30.07
C ALA A 2 5.86 92.57 -28.66
N ARG A 3 5.20 91.46 -28.46
CA ARG A 3 5.14 90.72 -27.17
C ARG A 3 6.33 89.82 -27.07
N LYS A 4 7.30 90.20 -26.19
CA LYS A 4 8.53 89.45 -25.87
C LYS A 4 8.20 88.17 -25.12
N ARG A 5 8.41 87.01 -25.72
CA ARG A 5 8.32 85.71 -25.05
C ARG A 5 9.52 85.57 -24.10
N ARG A 6 9.25 85.44 -22.81
CA ARG A 6 10.25 85.03 -21.80
C ARG A 6 10.52 83.55 -21.94
N ASN A 7 11.68 83.23 -22.42
CA ASN A 7 12.20 81.86 -22.31
C ASN A 7 12.60 81.63 -20.84
N ILE A 8 11.94 80.73 -20.19
CA ILE A 8 12.35 80.26 -18.86
C ILE A 8 13.53 79.32 -19.11
N ALA A 9 14.73 79.85 -18.94
CA ALA A 9 15.94 79.00 -18.92
C ALA A 9 15.92 78.20 -17.65
N PHE A 10 15.66 76.95 -17.76
CA PHE A 10 15.92 76.00 -16.62
C PHE A 10 17.39 76.14 -16.24
N SER A 11 17.68 76.49 -14.99
CA SER A 11 19.05 76.62 -14.52
C SER A 11 19.68 75.20 -14.47
N LEU A 12 20.95 75.09 -14.90
CA LEU A 12 21.71 73.86 -14.87
C LEU A 12 21.69 73.20 -13.46
N SER A 13 21.70 74.02 -12.40
CA SER A 13 21.54 73.58 -11.02
C SER A 13 20.22 72.91 -10.69
N PHE A 14 19.12 73.33 -11.35
CA PHE A 14 17.81 72.69 -11.16
C PHE A 14 17.79 71.27 -11.79
N LEU A 15 18.41 71.12 -12.96
CA LEU A 15 18.53 69.84 -13.65
C LEU A 15 19.42 68.86 -12.83
N ASP A 16 20.47 69.37 -12.20
CA ASP A 16 21.40 68.56 -11.39
C ASP A 16 20.70 68.04 -10.09
N ILE A 17 19.96 68.91 -9.41
CA ILE A 17 19.19 68.55 -8.23
C ILE A 17 18.07 67.52 -8.58
N MET A 18 17.40 67.69 -9.72
CA MET A 18 16.37 66.73 -10.19
C MET A 18 16.99 65.40 -10.55
N ALA A 19 18.17 65.38 -11.22
CA ALA A 19 18.84 64.14 -11.58
C ALA A 19 19.37 63.40 -10.34
N CYS A 20 19.96 64.11 -9.36
CA CYS A 20 20.35 63.49 -8.09
C CYS A 20 19.17 62.96 -7.27
N GLY A 21 18.08 63.74 -7.21
CA GLY A 21 16.87 63.31 -6.51
C GLY A 21 16.24 62.06 -7.14
N PHE A 22 16.13 62.02 -8.47
CA PHE A 22 15.66 60.86 -9.18
C PHE A 22 16.58 59.66 -9.02
N GLY A 23 17.89 59.85 -9.07
CA GLY A 23 18.87 58.77 -8.82
C GLY A 23 18.74 58.21 -7.42
N ALA A 24 18.58 59.02 -6.39
CA ALA A 24 18.38 58.60 -5.01
C ALA A 24 17.05 57.81 -4.83
N VAL A 25 15.95 58.28 -5.45
CA VAL A 25 14.66 57.58 -5.38
C VAL A 25 14.67 56.24 -6.12
N THR A 26 15.34 56.17 -7.29
CA THR A 26 15.49 54.89 -8.02
C THR A 26 16.37 53.93 -7.29
N LEU A 27 17.44 54.37 -6.64
CA LEU A 27 18.31 53.53 -5.84
C LEU A 27 17.61 53.05 -4.58
N LEU A 28 16.84 53.89 -3.90
CA LEU A 28 15.99 53.52 -2.78
C LEU A 28 14.92 52.48 -3.19
N PHE A 29 14.29 52.72 -4.33
CA PHE A 29 13.28 51.77 -4.89
C PHE A 29 13.91 50.41 -5.23
N LEU A 30 15.13 50.40 -5.81
CA LEU A 30 15.84 49.15 -6.11
C LEU A 30 16.24 48.42 -4.84
N ILE A 31 16.70 49.12 -3.78
CA ILE A 31 17.03 48.53 -2.49
C ILE A 31 15.75 47.95 -1.84
N LEU A 32 14.66 48.69 -1.82
CA LEU A 32 13.39 48.21 -1.28
C LEU A 32 12.84 47.01 -2.06
N ARG A 33 12.98 47.02 -3.38
CA ARG A 33 12.58 45.89 -4.24
C ARG A 33 13.48 44.70 -4.04
N HIS A 34 14.78 44.89 -3.85
CA HIS A 34 15.73 43.80 -3.58
C HIS A 34 15.45 43.14 -2.21
N ASN A 35 15.22 43.96 -1.19
CA ASN A 35 14.85 43.42 0.14
C ASN A 35 13.42 42.83 0.16
N ALA A 36 12.51 43.25 -0.73
CA ALA A 36 11.19 42.62 -0.84
C ALA A 36 11.20 41.30 -1.63
N VAL A 37 12.27 41.00 -2.38
CA VAL A 37 12.45 39.73 -3.10
C VAL A 37 13.11 38.67 -2.24
N GLU A 38 13.75 39.03 -1.14
CA GLU A 38 14.13 38.11 -0.05
C GLU A 38 12.99 37.90 0.97
N ILE A 39 11.74 37.90 0.54
CA ILE A 39 10.75 37.05 1.20
C ILE A 39 11.21 35.63 0.89
N VAL A 40 11.91 35.02 1.83
CA VAL A 40 12.14 33.60 1.91
C VAL A 40 10.80 32.96 1.53
N THR A 41 10.65 32.57 0.27
CA THR A 41 9.59 31.66 -0.10
C THR A 41 9.83 30.46 0.80
N PRO A 42 8.99 30.22 1.82
CA PRO A 42 9.20 29.06 2.64
C PRO A 42 9.33 27.89 1.67
N ASP A 43 10.40 27.11 1.79
CA ASP A 43 10.56 25.95 0.94
C ASP A 43 9.28 25.13 1.15
N ILE A 44 8.40 25.19 0.14
CA ILE A 44 7.06 24.56 0.21
C ILE A 44 7.22 23.08 0.55
N LYS A 45 8.35 22.49 0.13
CA LYS A 45 8.72 21.13 0.48
C LYS A 45 9.03 20.99 1.97
N LEU A 46 9.81 21.89 2.55
CA LEU A 46 10.17 21.85 3.96
C LEU A 46 8.97 22.14 4.87
N ALA A 47 8.12 23.09 4.50
CA ALA A 47 6.89 23.37 5.24
C ALA A 47 5.90 22.18 5.18
N ALA A 48 5.76 21.55 4.01
CA ALA A 48 4.96 20.34 3.85
C ALA A 48 5.52 19.14 4.64
N GLU A 49 6.85 19.03 4.73
CA GLU A 49 7.52 18.00 5.51
C GLU A 49 7.32 18.21 7.03
N VAL A 50 7.45 19.44 7.51
CA VAL A 50 7.19 19.78 8.93
C VAL A 50 5.74 19.51 9.31
N ASP A 51 4.78 19.91 8.47
CA ASP A 51 3.36 19.65 8.70
C ASP A 51 3.06 18.14 8.72
N LEU A 52 3.69 17.38 7.81
CA LEU A 52 3.51 15.93 7.77
C LEU A 52 4.09 15.27 9.03
N LEU A 53 5.31 15.62 9.42
CA LEU A 53 5.95 15.08 10.62
C LEU A 53 5.13 15.40 11.88
N GLN A 54 4.51 16.59 11.97
CA GLN A 54 3.62 16.91 13.08
C GLN A 54 2.36 16.05 13.09
N MET A 55 1.83 15.70 11.92
CA MET A 55 0.68 14.80 11.82
C MET A 55 1.07 13.36 12.16
N ASP A 56 2.21 12.90 11.66
CA ASP A 56 2.75 11.56 11.96
C ASP A 56 3.01 11.40 13.47
N ILE A 57 3.55 12.44 14.14
CA ILE A 57 3.72 12.45 15.60
C ILE A 57 2.36 12.32 16.30
N ARG A 58 1.35 13.06 15.86
CA ARG A 58 0.01 13.00 16.46
C ARG A 58 -0.63 11.63 16.27
N GLU A 59 -0.54 11.07 15.06
CA GLU A 59 -1.04 9.73 14.74
C GLU A 59 -0.31 8.67 15.60
N ALA A 60 1.01 8.77 15.72
CA ALA A 60 1.79 7.89 16.57
C ALA A 60 1.46 8.03 18.08
N GLU A 61 1.10 9.23 18.54
CA GLU A 61 0.63 9.43 19.92
C GLU A 61 -0.75 8.80 20.14
N GLU A 62 -1.67 8.91 19.19
CA GLU A 62 -2.98 8.27 19.23
C GLU A 62 -2.84 6.73 19.20
N ASP A 63 -2.02 6.20 18.31
CA ASP A 63 -1.72 4.78 18.22
C ASP A 63 -1.10 4.24 19.51
N ARG A 64 -0.17 5.02 20.11
CA ARG A 64 0.42 4.66 21.41
C ARG A 64 -0.64 4.54 22.50
N VAL A 65 -1.61 5.47 22.55
CA VAL A 65 -2.70 5.41 23.52
C VAL A 65 -3.59 4.18 23.28
N GLN A 66 -3.91 3.88 22.03
CA GLN A 66 -4.68 2.69 21.67
C GLN A 66 -3.95 1.39 22.04
N LEU A 67 -2.63 1.33 21.78
CA LEU A 67 -1.79 0.20 22.17
C LEU A 67 -1.74 0.02 23.68
N LEU A 68 -1.61 1.09 24.46
CA LEU A 68 -1.64 1.01 25.93
C LEU A 68 -2.99 0.48 26.44
N ASN A 69 -4.11 0.96 25.86
CA ASN A 69 -5.43 0.46 26.21
C ASN A 69 -5.63 -1.00 25.82
N SER A 70 -5.07 -1.42 24.67
CA SER A 70 -5.14 -2.81 24.24
C SER A 70 -4.29 -3.74 25.11
N ILE A 71 -3.12 -3.29 25.57
CA ILE A 71 -2.28 -4.03 26.52
C ILE A 71 -3.04 -4.24 27.84
N GLU A 72 -3.71 -3.22 28.36
CA GLU A 72 -4.50 -3.33 29.59
C GLU A 72 -5.65 -4.34 29.41
N LYS A 73 -6.33 -4.31 28.25
CA LYS A 73 -7.39 -5.27 27.93
C LYS A 73 -6.84 -6.70 27.83
N ILE A 74 -5.72 -6.89 27.14
CA ILE A 74 -5.07 -8.20 27.02
C ILE A 74 -4.60 -8.72 28.38
N GLN A 75 -4.10 -7.84 29.26
CA GLN A 75 -3.74 -8.23 30.62
C GLN A 75 -4.94 -8.72 31.42
N LEU A 76 -6.10 -8.07 31.30
CA LEU A 76 -7.35 -8.51 31.92
C LEU A 76 -7.81 -9.86 31.35
N GLU A 77 -7.79 -10.03 30.04
CA GLU A 77 -8.12 -11.30 29.38
C GLU A 77 -7.14 -12.43 29.77
N LEU A 78 -5.85 -12.12 29.94
CA LEU A 78 -4.85 -13.05 30.41
C LEU A 78 -5.15 -13.53 31.85
N VAL A 79 -5.49 -12.61 32.74
CA VAL A 79 -5.87 -12.96 34.13
C VAL A 79 -7.14 -13.82 34.17
N GLU A 80 -8.11 -13.50 33.31
CA GLU A 80 -9.34 -14.28 33.18
C GLU A 80 -9.05 -15.69 32.62
N ALA A 81 -8.23 -15.79 31.56
CA ALA A 81 -7.80 -17.04 30.97
C ALA A 81 -7.00 -17.90 31.95
N GLN A 82 -6.11 -17.29 32.74
CA GLN A 82 -5.38 -17.98 33.82
C GLN A 82 -6.32 -18.51 34.91
N GLY A 83 -7.35 -17.72 35.25
CA GLY A 83 -8.40 -18.13 36.18
C GLY A 83 -9.21 -19.33 35.67
N LEU A 84 -9.57 -19.30 34.38
CA LEU A 84 -10.25 -20.40 33.71
C LEU A 84 -9.35 -21.64 33.61
N SER A 85 -8.09 -21.47 33.23
CA SER A 85 -7.11 -22.57 33.17
C SER A 85 -6.94 -23.25 34.53
N LYS A 86 -6.87 -22.47 35.61
CA LYS A 86 -6.77 -23.03 36.96
C LYS A 86 -8.01 -23.83 37.38
N ARG A 87 -9.21 -23.38 36.96
CA ARG A 87 -10.47 -24.14 37.18
C ARG A 87 -10.47 -25.45 36.39
N VAL A 88 -10.08 -25.40 35.11
CA VAL A 88 -10.01 -26.60 34.27
C VAL A 88 -9.01 -27.61 34.82
N ILE A 89 -7.85 -27.16 35.32
CA ILE A 89 -6.86 -28.04 35.96
C ILE A 89 -7.45 -28.65 37.22
N THR A 90 -8.17 -27.88 38.03
CA THR A 90 -8.82 -28.42 39.27
C THR A 90 -9.91 -29.45 38.91
N ASP A 91 -10.73 -29.15 37.87
CA ASP A 91 -11.77 -30.05 37.39
C ASP A 91 -11.15 -31.36 36.79
N LEU A 92 -10.02 -31.24 36.07
CA LEU A 92 -9.27 -32.37 35.53
C LEU A 92 -8.67 -33.25 36.68
N GLU A 93 -8.09 -32.60 37.70
CA GLU A 93 -7.59 -33.33 38.88
C GLU A 93 -8.70 -34.03 39.64
N GLU A 94 -9.90 -33.47 39.70
CA GLU A 94 -11.09 -34.07 40.28
C GLU A 94 -11.63 -35.21 39.42
N GLN A 95 -11.64 -35.07 38.10
CA GLN A 95 -11.95 -36.13 37.16
C GLN A 95 -10.94 -37.24 37.17
N GLU A 96 -9.61 -36.96 37.20
CA GLU A 96 -8.57 -37.97 37.34
C GLU A 96 -8.72 -38.78 38.62
N ARG A 97 -9.09 -38.17 39.75
CA ARG A 97 -9.38 -38.87 40.99
C ARG A 97 -10.61 -39.77 40.90
N SER A 98 -11.64 -39.33 40.10
CA SER A 98 -12.82 -40.16 39.87
C SER A 98 -12.59 -41.31 38.88
N ILE A 99 -11.64 -41.17 37.92
CA ILE A 99 -11.29 -42.18 36.92
C ILE A 99 -10.35 -43.23 37.50
N GLN A 100 -9.58 -42.92 38.55
CA GLN A 100 -8.74 -43.95 39.24
C GLN A 100 -9.56 -45.06 39.88
N SER A 101 -10.88 -45.01 39.80
CA SER A 101 -11.78 -46.04 40.28
C SER A 101 -12.18 -47.08 39.23
N ASP A 102 -11.85 -46.91 37.91
CA ASP A 102 -12.19 -47.92 36.88
C ASP A 102 -11.08 -48.09 35.82
N PRO A 103 -10.29 -49.21 35.93
CA PRO A 103 -9.17 -49.47 35.02
C PRO A 103 -9.57 -49.69 33.55
N ASN A 104 -10.83 -50.06 33.27
CA ASN A 104 -11.30 -50.40 31.92
C ASN A 104 -11.57 -49.16 31.05
N ASP A 105 -11.75 -47.97 31.62
CA ASP A 105 -11.95 -46.74 30.87
C ASP A 105 -10.63 -46.08 30.40
N LEU A 106 -9.54 -46.35 31.11
CA LEU A 106 -8.20 -45.86 30.74
C LEU A 106 -7.69 -46.46 29.41
N ASP A 107 -7.97 -47.73 29.15
CA ASP A 107 -7.56 -48.40 27.91
C ASP A 107 -8.38 -47.91 26.70
N LYS A 108 -9.64 -47.58 26.90
CA LYS A 108 -10.48 -46.97 25.86
C LYS A 108 -10.05 -45.55 25.51
N LEU A 109 -9.70 -44.72 26.51
CA LEU A 109 -9.21 -43.36 26.30
C LEU A 109 -7.84 -43.35 25.61
N ARG A 110 -6.93 -44.29 25.93
CA ARG A 110 -5.66 -44.43 25.24
C ARG A 110 -5.85 -44.78 23.75
N LEU A 111 -6.74 -45.69 23.44
CA LEU A 111 -7.07 -46.03 22.05
C LEU A 111 -7.69 -44.84 21.28
N GLN A 112 -8.50 -44.01 21.93
CA GLN A 112 -9.06 -42.82 21.30
C GLN A 112 -8.02 -41.71 21.08
N VAL A 113 -7.09 -41.52 21.99
CA VAL A 113 -5.95 -40.59 21.83
C VAL A 113 -5.04 -41.03 20.69
N GLU A 114 -4.70 -42.32 20.64
CA GLU A 114 -3.86 -42.88 19.57
C GLU A 114 -4.51 -42.76 18.18
N GLN A 115 -5.85 -42.93 18.08
CA GLN A 115 -6.61 -42.70 16.85
C GLN A 115 -6.63 -41.22 16.44
N LEU A 116 -6.82 -40.31 17.40
CA LEU A 116 -6.82 -38.85 17.13
C LEU A 116 -5.42 -38.35 16.77
N GLU A 117 -4.37 -38.87 17.34
CA GLU A 117 -2.98 -38.57 16.99
C GLU A 117 -2.65 -39.05 15.56
N GLU A 118 -3.14 -40.24 15.18
CA GLU A 118 -2.96 -40.79 13.83
C GLU A 118 -3.78 -40.01 12.77
N GLU A 119 -5.00 -39.59 13.09
CA GLU A 119 -5.81 -38.71 12.23
C GLU A 119 -5.19 -37.32 12.09
N THR A 120 -4.61 -36.76 13.17
CA THR A 120 -3.95 -35.46 13.15
C THR A 120 -2.66 -35.48 12.33
N ALA A 121 -1.87 -36.55 12.49
CA ALA A 121 -0.65 -36.77 11.70
C ALA A 121 -0.96 -36.93 10.20
N GLN A 122 -2.04 -37.64 9.85
CA GLN A 122 -2.49 -37.76 8.44
C GLN A 122 -3.02 -36.47 7.87
N MET A 123 -3.60 -35.55 8.67
CA MET A 123 -4.02 -34.24 8.23
C MET A 123 -2.83 -33.26 8.12
N GLU A 124 -1.81 -33.37 8.95
CA GLU A 124 -0.59 -32.55 8.84
C GLU A 124 0.27 -32.93 7.62
N GLU A 125 0.28 -34.20 7.18
CA GLU A 125 1.01 -34.60 5.97
C GLU A 125 0.43 -34.05 4.64
N VAL A 126 -0.80 -33.55 4.65
CA VAL A 126 -1.48 -33.04 3.44
C VAL A 126 -1.31 -31.52 3.25
N GLU A 127 -0.83 -30.78 4.27
CA GLU A 127 -0.85 -29.29 4.23
C GLU A 127 0.51 -28.59 4.21
N PHE A 128 1.63 -29.26 4.35
CA PHE A 128 2.94 -28.61 4.27
C PHE A 128 3.68 -28.97 2.98
N GLY A 129 3.25 -28.33 1.86
CA GLY A 129 4.14 -28.22 0.71
C GLY A 129 5.40 -27.44 1.10
N ASP A 130 6.58 -27.96 0.73
CA ASP A 130 7.85 -27.28 0.92
C ASP A 130 7.81 -25.85 0.41
N LYS A 131 7.74 -24.88 1.32
CA LYS A 131 7.84 -23.47 0.98
C LYS A 131 9.31 -23.10 0.83
N VAL A 132 9.68 -22.56 -0.33
CA VAL A 132 11.07 -22.18 -0.65
C VAL A 132 11.53 -20.98 0.19
N ARG A 133 10.60 -20.15 0.65
CA ARG A 133 10.87 -18.97 1.47
C ARG A 133 9.88 -18.88 2.63
N GLU A 134 10.40 -18.63 3.83
CA GLU A 134 9.58 -18.39 5.02
C GLU A 134 9.35 -16.89 5.20
N PHE A 135 8.10 -16.49 5.42
CA PHE A 135 7.73 -15.12 5.77
C PHE A 135 7.68 -14.99 7.30
N GLN A 136 8.50 -14.11 7.87
CA GLN A 136 8.46 -13.74 9.28
C GLN A 136 7.62 -12.47 9.44
N GLY A 137 6.33 -12.65 9.72
CA GLY A 137 5.41 -11.54 10.00
C GLY A 137 5.31 -11.24 11.50
N ASP A 138 4.81 -10.05 11.84
CA ASP A 138 4.53 -9.62 13.21
C ASP A 138 3.26 -10.30 13.75
N GLY A 139 3.32 -11.58 14.11
CA GLY A 139 2.27 -12.26 14.83
C GLY A 139 1.82 -13.61 14.29
N ASN A 140 1.39 -14.50 15.19
CA ASN A 140 0.89 -15.86 14.94
C ASN A 140 -0.53 -15.90 14.34
N ARG A 141 -0.91 -14.94 13.48
CA ARG A 141 -2.25 -14.91 12.89
C ARG A 141 -2.21 -15.46 11.46
N GLN A 142 -2.37 -16.76 11.32
CA GLN A 142 -2.79 -17.36 10.06
C GLN A 142 -4.24 -16.96 9.83
N TYR A 143 -4.47 -15.87 9.09
CA TYR A 143 -5.81 -15.54 8.64
C TYR A 143 -6.21 -16.53 7.53
N LEU A 144 -7.29 -17.23 7.73
CA LEU A 144 -8.03 -17.93 6.68
C LEU A 144 -8.60 -16.85 5.74
N THR A 145 -7.79 -16.36 4.82
CA THR A 145 -8.14 -15.23 3.97
C THR A 145 -9.11 -15.59 2.86
N GLY A 146 -9.37 -16.88 2.65
CA GLY A 146 -10.14 -17.34 1.47
C GLY A 146 -9.44 -17.05 0.14
N LEU A 147 -8.21 -16.52 0.16
CA LEU A 147 -7.40 -16.32 -1.03
C LEU A 147 -7.00 -17.69 -1.60
N LYS A 148 -7.26 -17.89 -2.86
CA LYS A 148 -6.79 -19.08 -3.59
C LYS A 148 -5.32 -18.85 -3.97
N LEU A 149 -4.42 -19.18 -3.04
CA LEU A 149 -2.99 -19.13 -3.24
C LEU A 149 -2.59 -20.37 -4.05
N GLY A 150 -2.51 -20.27 -5.34
CA GLY A 150 -2.13 -21.39 -6.19
C GLY A 150 -2.40 -21.09 -7.65
N GLY A 151 -1.86 -21.92 -8.50
CA GLY A 151 -1.89 -21.80 -9.94
C GLY A 151 -0.54 -22.21 -10.51
N GLU A 152 -0.48 -22.48 -11.80
CA GLU A 152 0.79 -22.74 -12.50
C GLU A 152 1.52 -21.43 -12.86
N ARG A 153 0.75 -20.36 -13.10
CA ARG A 153 1.27 -19.06 -13.57
C ARG A 153 0.56 -17.91 -12.84
N VAL A 154 1.21 -17.43 -11.80
CA VAL A 154 0.65 -16.42 -10.90
C VAL A 154 1.19 -15.03 -11.25
N LEU A 155 0.30 -14.11 -11.65
CA LEU A 155 0.65 -12.72 -11.90
C LEU A 155 0.23 -11.83 -10.72
N ILE A 156 1.18 -11.07 -10.19
CA ILE A 156 0.95 -10.13 -9.09
C ILE A 156 1.06 -8.71 -9.67
N LEU A 157 -0.05 -7.98 -9.69
CA LEU A 157 -0.12 -6.58 -10.10
C LEU A 157 -0.16 -5.70 -8.85
N VAL A 158 0.84 -4.85 -8.69
CA VAL A 158 1.00 -3.98 -7.53
C VAL A 158 0.79 -2.52 -7.94
N ASP A 159 -0.23 -1.90 -7.38
CA ASP A 159 -0.48 -0.47 -7.58
C ASP A 159 0.62 0.35 -6.90
N GLY A 160 1.38 1.08 -7.70
CA GLY A 160 2.41 2.02 -7.27
C GLY A 160 2.00 3.47 -7.49
N SER A 161 0.72 3.77 -7.50
CA SER A 161 0.21 5.13 -7.63
C SER A 161 0.41 5.96 -6.37
N ALA A 162 0.26 7.27 -6.48
CA ALA A 162 0.44 8.20 -5.37
C ALA A 162 -0.54 7.98 -4.20
N SER A 163 -1.71 7.38 -4.44
CA SER A 163 -2.68 7.06 -3.38
C SER A 163 -2.17 5.98 -2.42
N MET A 164 -1.27 5.10 -2.90
CA MET A 164 -0.64 4.07 -2.07
C MET A 164 0.35 4.63 -1.01
N LEU A 165 0.57 5.94 -0.99
CA LEU A 165 1.42 6.60 0.01
C LEU A 165 0.71 6.87 1.35
N ALA A 166 -0.62 6.98 1.37
CA ALA A 166 -1.39 7.26 2.59
C ALA A 166 -2.86 6.87 2.44
N ASP A 167 -3.56 6.70 3.57
CA ASP A 167 -4.98 6.34 3.60
C ASP A 167 -5.91 7.51 3.28
N THR A 168 -5.44 8.77 3.48
CA THR A 168 -6.22 9.98 3.23
C THR A 168 -5.73 10.71 1.99
N VAL A 169 -6.67 11.34 1.25
CA VAL A 169 -6.35 12.10 0.03
C VAL A 169 -5.34 13.22 0.32
N VAL A 170 -5.52 13.93 1.44
CA VAL A 170 -4.66 15.06 1.80
C VAL A 170 -3.22 14.61 2.03
N ASN A 171 -3.02 13.53 2.78
CA ASN A 171 -1.69 12.99 3.06
C ASN A 171 -1.06 12.36 1.81
N ALA A 172 -1.81 11.66 0.96
CA ALA A 172 -1.33 11.14 -0.30
C ALA A 172 -0.80 12.27 -1.22
N VAL A 173 -1.52 13.41 -1.31
CA VAL A 173 -1.08 14.58 -2.09
C VAL A 173 0.18 15.22 -1.48
N ARG A 174 0.29 15.30 -0.16
CA ARG A 174 1.48 15.81 0.51
C ARG A 174 2.69 14.91 0.27
N ARG A 175 2.55 13.61 0.52
CA ARG A 175 3.63 12.62 0.36
C ARG A 175 4.09 12.48 -1.09
N ARG A 176 3.22 12.65 -2.06
CA ARG A 176 3.57 12.62 -3.49
C ARG A 176 4.68 13.59 -3.87
N ASN A 177 4.80 14.72 -3.18
CA ASN A 177 5.78 15.76 -3.44
C ASN A 177 7.09 15.58 -2.65
N MET A 178 7.21 14.55 -1.84
CA MET A 178 8.42 14.25 -1.06
C MET A 178 9.49 13.56 -1.92
N GLU A 179 10.69 13.44 -1.37
CA GLU A 179 11.77 12.70 -2.01
C GLU A 179 11.45 11.19 -2.05
N ASP A 180 12.00 10.48 -3.03
CA ASP A 180 11.63 9.08 -3.27
C ASP A 180 11.91 8.15 -2.08
N GLU A 181 12.98 8.39 -1.32
CA GLU A 181 13.28 7.62 -0.12
C GLU A 181 12.21 7.79 0.96
N GLN A 182 11.66 9.00 1.12
CA GLN A 182 10.57 9.26 2.06
C GLN A 182 9.25 8.63 1.60
N LYS A 183 8.98 8.62 0.28
CA LYS A 183 7.83 7.92 -0.29
C LYS A 183 7.88 6.43 -0.01
N LYS A 184 9.04 5.81 -0.25
CA LYS A 184 9.26 4.39 0.01
C LYS A 184 9.03 4.00 1.48
N GLN A 185 9.33 4.90 2.42
CA GLN A 185 9.15 4.68 3.85
C GLN A 185 7.72 4.94 4.35
N SER A 186 6.78 5.34 3.48
CA SER A 186 5.40 5.59 3.90
C SER A 186 4.73 4.31 4.42
N THR A 187 3.99 4.42 5.51
CA THR A 187 3.41 3.28 6.26
C THR A 187 2.57 2.36 5.37
N LYS A 188 1.67 2.93 4.56
CA LYS A 188 0.82 2.16 3.65
C LYS A 188 1.63 1.46 2.56
N TRP A 189 2.65 2.13 2.00
CA TRP A 189 3.54 1.51 1.03
C TRP A 189 4.34 0.35 1.63
N GLN A 190 4.89 0.53 2.81
CA GLN A 190 5.59 -0.53 3.54
C GLN A 190 4.67 -1.73 3.84
N TRP A 191 3.41 -1.46 4.17
CA TRP A 191 2.41 -2.51 4.31
C TRP A 191 2.16 -3.26 2.99
N THR A 192 2.03 -2.54 1.88
CA THR A 192 1.91 -3.14 0.54
C THR A 192 3.10 -4.04 0.21
N LEU A 193 4.33 -3.57 0.50
CA LEU A 193 5.56 -4.36 0.27
C LEU A 193 5.57 -5.64 1.10
N ARG A 194 5.18 -5.58 2.38
CA ARG A 194 5.04 -6.78 3.23
C ARG A 194 4.00 -7.76 2.66
N THR A 195 2.90 -7.24 2.16
CA THR A 195 1.87 -8.07 1.52
C THR A 195 2.39 -8.78 0.27
N VAL A 196 3.17 -8.10 -0.58
CA VAL A 196 3.82 -8.74 -1.74
C VAL A 196 4.82 -9.81 -1.28
N GLU A 197 5.63 -9.51 -0.29
CA GLU A 197 6.60 -10.47 0.27
C GLU A 197 5.90 -11.70 0.85
N TRP A 198 4.78 -11.50 1.56
CA TRP A 198 3.96 -12.59 2.06
C TRP A 198 3.34 -13.43 0.93
N LEU A 199 2.79 -12.79 -0.12
CA LEU A 199 2.24 -13.51 -1.28
C LEU A 199 3.30 -14.39 -1.94
N LEU A 200 4.48 -13.83 -2.18
CA LEU A 200 5.60 -14.57 -2.80
C LEU A 200 6.05 -15.77 -1.94
N ALA A 201 6.05 -15.59 -0.61
CA ALA A 201 6.40 -16.67 0.31
C ALA A 201 5.35 -17.80 0.39
N GLN A 202 4.10 -17.52 -0.02
CA GLN A 202 3.02 -18.51 -0.02
C GLN A 202 2.86 -19.24 -1.37
N LEU A 203 3.62 -18.85 -2.40
CA LEU A 203 3.52 -19.50 -3.71
C LEU A 203 3.97 -20.96 -3.63
N PRO A 204 3.23 -21.90 -4.25
CA PRO A 204 3.70 -23.27 -4.38
C PRO A 204 5.02 -23.34 -5.16
N PRO A 205 5.99 -24.17 -4.74
CA PRO A 205 7.25 -24.30 -5.48
C PRO A 205 7.10 -24.80 -6.92
N SER A 206 5.96 -25.42 -7.25
CA SER A 206 5.66 -25.88 -8.60
C SER A 206 5.11 -24.78 -9.51
N SER A 207 4.86 -23.58 -8.97
CA SER A 207 4.33 -22.45 -9.74
C SER A 207 5.42 -21.60 -10.34
N ARG A 208 5.03 -20.87 -11.38
CA ARG A 208 5.78 -19.75 -11.94
C ARG A 208 5.07 -18.45 -11.55
N PHE A 209 5.81 -17.40 -11.41
CA PHE A 209 5.23 -16.13 -11.02
C PHE A 209 5.84 -14.96 -11.79
N GLN A 210 5.15 -13.82 -11.73
CA GLN A 210 5.73 -12.54 -12.14
C GLN A 210 5.09 -11.41 -11.32
N VAL A 211 5.88 -10.38 -11.03
CA VAL A 211 5.42 -9.19 -10.31
C VAL A 211 5.51 -8.00 -11.26
N TYR A 212 4.40 -7.33 -11.45
CA TYR A 212 4.34 -6.07 -12.19
C TYR A 212 3.96 -4.92 -11.28
N MET A 213 4.72 -3.84 -11.40
CA MET A 213 4.40 -2.56 -10.79
C MET A 213 3.59 -1.75 -11.77
N PHE A 214 2.49 -1.16 -11.34
CA PHE A 214 1.73 -0.29 -12.21
C PHE A 214 1.32 1.02 -11.52
N ASN A 215 1.27 2.08 -12.30
CA ASN A 215 0.67 3.35 -11.98
C ASN A 215 -0.06 3.87 -13.23
N THR A 216 0.45 4.85 -13.93
CA THR A 216 -0.02 5.25 -15.26
C THR A 216 0.49 4.30 -16.37
N GLU A 217 1.55 3.58 -16.09
CA GLU A 217 2.19 2.55 -16.94
C GLU A 217 2.32 1.27 -16.14
N ALA A 218 2.59 0.15 -16.78
CA ALA A 218 2.86 -1.11 -16.14
C ALA A 218 4.19 -1.68 -16.66
N SER A 219 5.01 -2.21 -15.75
CA SER A 219 6.30 -2.84 -16.07
C SER A 219 6.60 -3.96 -15.09
N ALA A 220 7.39 -4.94 -15.50
CA ALA A 220 7.89 -5.95 -14.59
C ALA A 220 8.69 -5.29 -13.46
N ALA A 221 8.59 -5.82 -12.23
CA ALA A 221 9.37 -5.32 -11.10
C ALA A 221 10.87 -5.50 -11.36
N ILE A 222 11.27 -6.64 -11.91
CA ILE A 222 12.62 -6.89 -12.41
C ILE A 222 12.67 -6.42 -13.84
N LEU A 223 13.37 -5.33 -14.11
CA LEU A 223 13.49 -4.74 -15.45
C LEU A 223 14.10 -5.73 -16.44
N GLY A 224 13.47 -5.86 -17.61
CA GLY A 224 13.93 -6.74 -18.68
C GLY A 224 13.37 -8.16 -18.62
N THR A 225 12.44 -8.44 -17.69
CA THR A 225 11.72 -9.73 -17.57
C THR A 225 10.24 -9.59 -17.97
N GLU A 226 9.89 -8.56 -18.72
CA GLU A 226 8.53 -8.35 -19.19
C GLU A 226 8.07 -9.54 -20.04
N GLY A 227 6.93 -10.14 -19.66
CA GLY A 227 6.38 -11.32 -20.34
C GLY A 227 7.08 -12.66 -20.02
N GLU A 228 8.09 -12.65 -19.16
CA GLU A 228 8.78 -13.87 -18.72
C GLU A 228 8.21 -14.37 -17.39
N TRP A 229 8.21 -15.69 -17.22
CA TRP A 229 7.80 -16.33 -15.98
C TRP A 229 9.01 -16.72 -15.14
N LEU A 230 9.07 -16.24 -13.90
CA LEU A 230 10.07 -16.60 -12.90
C LEU A 230 9.67 -17.89 -12.18
N ASP A 231 10.65 -18.61 -11.64
CA ASP A 231 10.42 -19.88 -10.94
C ASP A 231 10.21 -19.67 -9.43
N ALA A 232 9.07 -20.09 -8.89
CA ALA A 232 8.81 -20.01 -7.45
C ALA A 232 9.67 -21.02 -6.63
N ALA A 233 10.28 -22.01 -7.25
CA ALA A 233 11.23 -22.89 -6.60
C ALA A 233 12.63 -22.26 -6.48
N ASP A 234 12.93 -21.21 -7.25
CA ASP A 234 14.22 -20.52 -7.16
C ASP A 234 14.17 -19.38 -6.12
N SER A 235 14.90 -19.56 -5.03
CA SER A 235 15.00 -18.52 -3.99
C SER A 235 15.61 -17.22 -4.50
N LEU A 236 16.47 -17.26 -5.51
CA LEU A 236 17.10 -16.08 -6.10
C LEU A 236 16.08 -15.24 -6.86
N ASP A 237 15.20 -15.87 -7.67
CA ASP A 237 14.11 -15.19 -8.37
C ASP A 237 13.16 -14.49 -7.38
N LEU A 238 12.79 -15.19 -6.28
CA LEU A 238 11.95 -14.62 -5.23
C LEU A 238 12.60 -13.44 -4.53
N GLU A 239 13.89 -13.54 -4.17
CA GLU A 239 14.63 -12.46 -3.52
C GLU A 239 14.81 -11.25 -4.43
N GLN A 240 15.12 -11.48 -5.70
CA GLN A 240 15.24 -10.40 -6.69
C GLN A 240 13.91 -9.69 -6.92
N ALA A 241 12.80 -10.40 -7.02
CA ALA A 241 11.47 -9.82 -7.16
C ALA A 241 11.10 -8.94 -5.95
N VAL A 242 11.35 -9.42 -4.73
CA VAL A 242 11.14 -8.64 -3.51
C VAL A 242 12.04 -7.41 -3.48
N ALA A 243 13.33 -7.55 -3.78
CA ALA A 243 14.26 -6.44 -3.78
C ALA A 243 13.90 -5.37 -4.82
N ALA A 244 13.50 -5.78 -6.03
CA ALA A 244 13.06 -4.90 -7.09
C ALA A 244 11.78 -4.13 -6.71
N THR A 245 10.80 -4.83 -6.11
CA THR A 245 9.57 -4.19 -5.63
C THR A 245 9.85 -3.13 -4.56
N LYS A 246 10.79 -3.40 -3.63
CA LYS A 246 11.21 -2.43 -2.60
C LYS A 246 11.91 -1.19 -3.15
N GLN A 247 12.50 -1.28 -4.35
CA GLN A 247 13.16 -0.13 -5.00
C GLN A 247 12.17 0.79 -5.71
N PHE A 248 10.96 0.33 -6.00
CA PHE A 248 9.95 1.14 -6.68
C PHE A 248 9.50 2.31 -5.80
N SER A 249 9.39 3.51 -6.40
CA SER A 249 8.89 4.72 -5.73
C SER A 249 7.46 5.03 -6.18
N PRO A 250 6.47 5.00 -5.27
CA PRO A 250 5.08 5.28 -5.64
C PRO A 250 4.87 6.71 -6.14
N GLY A 251 4.04 6.83 -7.18
CA GLY A 251 3.74 8.12 -7.77
C GLY A 251 2.72 8.06 -8.91
N SER A 252 2.37 9.21 -9.45
CA SER A 252 1.44 9.32 -10.60
C SER A 252 0.00 8.89 -10.27
N GLY A 253 -0.82 8.64 -11.29
CA GLY A 253 -2.18 8.15 -11.19
C GLY A 253 -2.25 6.62 -11.31
N THR A 254 -3.46 6.07 -11.43
CA THR A 254 -3.72 4.62 -11.52
C THR A 254 -4.41 4.30 -12.84
N SER A 255 -3.84 3.37 -13.63
CA SER A 255 -4.41 2.85 -14.87
C SER A 255 -4.54 1.32 -14.83
N LEU A 256 -5.72 0.82 -14.53
CA LEU A 256 -6.00 -0.62 -14.60
C LEU A 256 -5.97 -1.14 -16.07
N SER A 257 -6.31 -0.30 -17.05
CA SER A 257 -6.24 -0.71 -18.46
C SER A 257 -4.80 -1.02 -18.89
N ASN A 258 -3.81 -0.26 -18.39
CA ASN A 258 -2.41 -0.53 -18.67
C ASN A 258 -1.89 -1.71 -17.84
N ALA A 259 -2.33 -1.83 -16.59
CA ALA A 259 -2.00 -2.99 -15.75
C ALA A 259 -2.50 -4.31 -16.36
N PHE A 260 -3.74 -4.36 -16.81
CA PHE A 260 -4.28 -5.54 -17.49
C PHE A 260 -3.70 -5.76 -18.88
N GLY A 261 -3.24 -4.68 -19.53
CA GLY A 261 -2.51 -4.76 -20.79
C GLY A 261 -1.23 -5.59 -20.69
N ALA A 262 -0.55 -5.55 -19.54
CA ALA A 262 0.65 -6.36 -19.29
C ALA A 262 0.41 -7.88 -19.40
N ILE A 263 -0.84 -8.35 -19.24
CA ILE A 263 -1.18 -9.76 -19.44
C ILE A 263 -0.93 -10.21 -20.88
N THR A 264 -1.00 -9.29 -21.83
CA THR A 264 -0.77 -9.59 -23.25
C THR A 264 0.71 -9.75 -23.61
N ASP A 265 1.61 -9.38 -22.71
CA ASP A 265 3.06 -9.55 -22.91
C ASP A 265 3.48 -11.02 -22.77
N PHE A 266 2.65 -11.83 -22.06
CA PHE A 266 2.92 -13.23 -21.83
C PHE A 266 2.44 -14.12 -22.98
N GLU A 267 3.30 -15.02 -23.45
CA GLU A 267 2.93 -16.07 -24.40
C GLU A 267 1.89 -17.02 -23.77
N ASP A 268 2.19 -17.49 -22.54
CA ASP A 268 1.29 -18.28 -21.72
C ASP A 268 0.58 -17.37 -20.71
N ARG A 269 -0.73 -17.22 -20.83
CA ARG A 269 -1.52 -16.36 -19.95
C ARG A 269 -1.46 -16.80 -18.47
N PRO A 270 -1.53 -15.85 -17.52
CA PRO A 270 -1.70 -16.20 -16.12
C PRO A 270 -3.00 -17.01 -15.91
N ASP A 271 -2.95 -17.97 -15.02
CA ASP A 271 -4.11 -18.73 -14.54
C ASP A 271 -4.60 -18.25 -13.19
N ASN A 272 -3.84 -17.37 -12.54
CA ASN A 272 -4.24 -16.69 -11.31
C ASN A 272 -3.63 -15.29 -11.26
N LEU A 273 -4.43 -14.29 -10.85
CA LEU A 273 -4.02 -12.91 -10.77
C LEU A 273 -4.31 -12.34 -9.39
N PHE A 274 -3.29 -11.73 -8.77
CA PHE A 274 -3.43 -10.92 -7.57
C PHE A 274 -3.33 -9.45 -7.93
N LEU A 275 -4.32 -8.67 -7.53
CA LEU A 275 -4.37 -7.23 -7.72
C LEU A 275 -4.29 -6.54 -6.37
N LEU A 276 -3.20 -5.85 -6.09
CA LEU A 276 -2.99 -5.03 -4.92
C LEU A 276 -3.23 -3.58 -5.31
N THR A 277 -4.28 -2.96 -4.78
CA THR A 277 -4.65 -1.57 -5.09
C THR A 277 -5.42 -0.95 -3.92
N ASP A 278 -5.65 0.36 -3.94
CA ASP A 278 -6.40 1.06 -2.91
C ASP A 278 -7.68 1.74 -3.44
N GLY A 279 -7.97 1.62 -4.74
CA GLY A 279 -9.16 2.24 -5.28
C GLY A 279 -9.35 2.10 -6.77
N LEU A 280 -10.37 2.76 -7.28
CA LEU A 280 -10.71 2.75 -8.70
C LEU A 280 -9.69 3.57 -9.52
N PRO A 281 -9.44 3.19 -10.78
CA PRO A 281 -8.46 3.85 -11.63
C PRO A 281 -8.81 5.31 -11.87
N THR A 282 -7.78 6.15 -11.89
CA THR A 282 -7.90 7.59 -12.15
C THR A 282 -7.74 7.94 -13.63
N GLN A 283 -7.28 6.98 -14.45
CA GLN A 283 -7.17 7.12 -15.90
C GLN A 283 -7.39 5.80 -16.63
N GLY A 284 -7.64 5.89 -17.94
CA GLY A 284 -7.58 4.75 -18.87
C GLY A 284 -6.17 4.57 -19.44
N LYS A 285 -6.07 4.11 -20.69
CA LYS A 285 -4.78 3.99 -21.41
C LYS A 285 -4.04 5.32 -21.60
N SER A 286 -4.79 6.43 -21.58
CA SER A 286 -4.24 7.78 -21.78
C SER A 286 -4.55 8.67 -20.57
N PRO A 287 -3.71 9.68 -20.32
CA PRO A 287 -3.93 10.63 -19.24
C PRO A 287 -5.31 11.32 -19.31
N PRO A 288 -5.94 11.63 -18.17
CA PRO A 288 -7.22 12.31 -18.16
C PRO A 288 -7.08 13.74 -18.69
N LYS A 289 -8.11 14.22 -19.39
CA LYS A 289 -8.14 15.60 -19.91
C LYS A 289 -8.25 16.65 -18.80
N LYS A 290 -8.73 16.27 -17.62
CA LYS A 290 -8.92 17.15 -16.47
C LYS A 290 -8.06 16.64 -15.30
N TYR A 291 -7.53 17.56 -14.53
CA TYR A 291 -6.69 17.25 -13.37
C TYR A 291 -7.47 16.50 -12.26
N MET A 292 -8.75 16.77 -12.09
CA MET A 292 -9.62 16.06 -11.15
C MET A 292 -10.51 15.06 -11.89
N VAL A 293 -10.49 13.84 -11.42
CA VAL A 293 -11.28 12.71 -11.96
C VAL A 293 -12.43 12.42 -11.01
N SER A 294 -13.66 12.55 -11.47
CA SER A 294 -14.85 12.26 -10.66
C SER A 294 -15.07 10.77 -10.47
N GLY A 295 -15.80 10.35 -9.41
CA GLY A 295 -16.16 8.95 -9.18
C GLY A 295 -16.84 8.30 -10.40
N ALA A 296 -17.72 9.03 -11.09
CA ALA A 296 -18.34 8.52 -12.31
C ALA A 296 -17.34 8.27 -13.46
N GLN A 297 -16.28 9.07 -13.56
CA GLN A 297 -15.20 8.84 -14.53
C GLN A 297 -14.33 7.65 -14.10
N ARG A 298 -14.02 7.52 -12.83
CA ARG A 298 -13.27 6.38 -12.28
C ARG A 298 -14.01 5.06 -12.55
N ARG A 299 -15.33 5.01 -12.34
CA ARG A 299 -16.16 3.84 -12.73
C ARG A 299 -16.08 3.52 -14.22
N LYS A 300 -16.07 4.56 -15.10
CA LYS A 300 -15.95 4.34 -16.55
C LYS A 300 -14.58 3.76 -16.91
N HIS A 301 -13.50 4.24 -16.28
CA HIS A 301 -12.17 3.70 -16.50
C HIS A 301 -12.08 2.25 -16.00
N PHE A 302 -12.67 1.95 -14.84
CA PHE A 302 -12.76 0.60 -14.33
C PHE A 302 -13.53 -0.33 -15.27
N ALA A 303 -14.73 0.06 -15.72
CA ALA A 303 -15.53 -0.74 -16.64
C ALA A 303 -14.81 -0.98 -17.98
N ALA A 304 -14.08 0.03 -18.49
CA ALA A 304 -13.27 -0.11 -19.70
C ALA A 304 -12.12 -1.10 -19.50
N ALA A 305 -11.43 -1.04 -18.37
CA ALA A 305 -10.36 -1.97 -18.04
C ALA A 305 -10.87 -3.42 -17.93
N MET A 306 -12.02 -3.61 -17.27
CA MET A 306 -12.65 -4.92 -17.14
C MET A 306 -13.15 -5.50 -18.49
N ALA A 307 -13.56 -4.64 -19.41
CA ALA A 307 -13.98 -5.08 -20.75
C ALA A 307 -12.81 -5.61 -21.60
N GLU A 308 -11.59 -5.15 -21.31
CA GLU A 308 -10.35 -5.60 -21.98
C GLU A 308 -9.69 -6.78 -21.26
N PHE A 309 -10.14 -7.11 -20.04
CA PHE A 309 -9.56 -8.18 -19.25
C PHE A 309 -9.87 -9.56 -19.88
N PRO A 310 -8.88 -10.45 -20.02
CA PRO A 310 -9.08 -11.76 -20.63
C PRO A 310 -10.02 -12.63 -19.78
N PRO A 311 -11.00 -13.31 -20.39
CA PRO A 311 -11.90 -14.19 -19.66
C PRO A 311 -11.18 -15.43 -19.13
N GLY A 312 -11.66 -15.95 -18.01
CA GLY A 312 -11.19 -17.20 -17.43
C GLY A 312 -10.04 -17.07 -16.44
N VAL A 313 -9.47 -15.88 -16.25
CA VAL A 313 -8.45 -15.62 -15.25
C VAL A 313 -9.12 -15.12 -13.96
N PRO A 314 -8.99 -15.81 -12.81
CA PRO A 314 -9.50 -15.31 -11.54
C PRO A 314 -8.71 -14.10 -11.05
N ILE A 315 -9.42 -13.08 -10.56
CA ILE A 315 -8.83 -11.88 -9.96
C ILE A 315 -9.01 -11.95 -8.45
N ASN A 316 -7.91 -12.05 -7.73
CA ASN A 316 -7.88 -11.93 -6.28
C ASN A 316 -7.47 -10.50 -5.94
N THR A 317 -8.39 -9.71 -5.40
CA THR A 317 -8.13 -8.31 -5.08
C THR A 317 -7.81 -8.16 -3.60
N ILE A 318 -6.69 -7.51 -3.31
CA ILE A 318 -6.30 -7.03 -1.98
C ILE A 318 -6.46 -5.52 -2.01
N LEU A 319 -7.53 -5.03 -1.37
CA LEU A 319 -7.90 -3.62 -1.38
C LEU A 319 -7.42 -2.94 -0.11
N PHE A 320 -6.43 -2.06 -0.24
CA PHE A 320 -5.94 -1.23 0.86
C PHE A 320 -6.89 -0.06 1.14
N PRO A 321 -6.92 0.45 2.40
CA PRO A 321 -7.81 1.55 2.74
C PRO A 321 -7.43 2.84 1.99
N MET A 322 -8.44 3.54 1.45
CA MET A 322 -8.29 4.86 0.84
C MET A 322 -9.56 5.68 1.04
N GLU A 323 -9.42 6.88 1.57
CA GLU A 323 -10.51 7.83 1.71
C GLU A 323 -11.02 8.30 0.34
N GLY A 324 -12.33 8.49 0.23
CA GLY A 324 -12.95 9.14 -0.93
C GLY A 324 -13.30 8.22 -2.10
N ASP A 325 -13.19 6.90 -1.95
CA ASP A 325 -13.60 5.94 -2.97
C ASP A 325 -14.56 4.85 -2.44
N PRO A 326 -15.79 5.22 -2.07
CA PRO A 326 -16.73 4.28 -1.45
C PRO A 326 -17.20 3.17 -2.38
N GLU A 327 -17.04 3.30 -3.70
CA GLU A 327 -17.49 2.32 -4.69
C GLU A 327 -16.45 1.23 -4.98
N ALA A 328 -15.18 1.46 -4.64
CA ALA A 328 -14.08 0.54 -4.94
C ALA A 328 -14.33 -0.85 -4.36
N ALA A 329 -14.65 -0.95 -3.07
CA ALA A 329 -14.87 -2.23 -2.41
C ALA A 329 -15.98 -3.05 -3.08
N GLY A 330 -17.11 -2.42 -3.41
CA GLY A 330 -18.24 -3.10 -4.07
C GLY A 330 -17.90 -3.61 -5.47
N LEU A 331 -17.19 -2.79 -6.26
CA LEU A 331 -16.82 -3.16 -7.63
C LEU A 331 -15.75 -4.25 -7.66
N PHE A 332 -14.72 -4.18 -6.81
CA PHE A 332 -13.70 -5.23 -6.74
C PHE A 332 -14.26 -6.53 -6.16
N TRP A 333 -15.16 -6.46 -5.17
CA TRP A 333 -15.87 -7.65 -4.67
C TRP A 333 -16.71 -8.32 -5.78
N GLN A 334 -17.45 -7.54 -6.56
CA GLN A 334 -18.21 -8.05 -7.70
C GLN A 334 -17.30 -8.66 -8.77
N THR A 335 -16.14 -8.04 -9.01
CA THR A 335 -15.12 -8.57 -9.92
C THR A 335 -14.63 -9.94 -9.47
N ALA A 336 -14.29 -10.07 -8.18
CA ALA A 336 -13.87 -11.35 -7.61
C ALA A 336 -14.93 -12.43 -7.80
N LEU A 337 -16.21 -12.13 -7.54
CA LEU A 337 -17.32 -13.07 -7.76
C LEU A 337 -17.43 -13.48 -9.24
N ASN A 338 -17.37 -12.51 -10.16
CA ASN A 338 -17.53 -12.76 -11.59
C ASN A 338 -16.36 -13.56 -12.19
N THR A 339 -15.16 -13.37 -11.68
CA THR A 339 -13.95 -14.06 -12.16
C THR A 339 -13.62 -15.33 -11.36
N LYS A 340 -14.41 -15.67 -10.34
CA LYS A 340 -14.17 -16.79 -9.39
C LYS A 340 -12.87 -16.63 -8.57
N GLY A 341 -12.42 -15.40 -8.41
CA GLY A 341 -11.31 -15.03 -7.53
C GLY A 341 -11.80 -14.75 -6.11
N ALA A 342 -10.97 -14.03 -5.33
CA ALA A 342 -11.26 -13.62 -3.97
C ALA A 342 -11.14 -12.10 -3.81
N PHE A 343 -11.77 -11.58 -2.77
CA PHE A 343 -11.67 -10.17 -2.37
C PHE A 343 -11.36 -10.10 -0.89
N ILE A 344 -10.35 -9.32 -0.54
CA ILE A 344 -9.94 -9.06 0.83
C ILE A 344 -9.66 -7.57 1.02
N ALA A 345 -10.15 -7.01 2.13
CA ALA A 345 -9.73 -5.72 2.63
C ALA A 345 -8.99 -5.97 3.95
N PRO A 346 -7.64 -6.02 3.92
CA PRO A 346 -6.86 -6.45 5.06
C PRO A 346 -6.89 -5.42 6.19
N SER A 347 -6.75 -5.88 7.44
CA SER A 347 -6.48 -5.02 8.58
C SER A 347 -5.01 -4.58 8.59
N ARG A 348 -4.67 -3.50 9.30
CA ARG A 348 -3.30 -2.93 9.30
C ARG A 348 -2.23 -3.88 9.88
N ASP A 349 -2.63 -4.84 10.67
CA ASP A 349 -1.78 -5.87 11.28
C ASP A 349 -1.64 -7.15 10.44
N TRP A 350 -2.21 -7.16 9.22
CA TRP A 350 -2.09 -8.25 8.25
C TRP A 350 -1.05 -7.89 7.16
N PRO A 351 -0.24 -8.78 6.62
CA PRO A 351 -0.11 -10.21 6.90
C PRO A 351 0.62 -10.51 8.20
#